data_4f1fd43c9da5a8bd13a1d412dd579ac8
#
_entry.id   4f1fd43c9da5a8bd13a1d412dd579ac8
#
_cell.length_a   1.000
_cell.length_b   1.000
_cell.length_c   1.000
_cell.angle_alpha   90.00
_cell.angle_beta   90.00
_cell.angle_gamma   90.00
#
_symmetry.space_group_name_H-M   'P 1'
#
loop_
_entity.id
_entity.type
_entity.pdbx_description
1 polymer ?
#
loop_
_entity_poly.entity_id
_entity_poly.type
_entity_poly.pdbx_seq_one_letter_code
_entity_poly.pdbx_strand_id
1 'polypeptide(L)'
;MRKYLYILLLLLCMPLMAAEHTYTLVLDAGHGGKDPGVVGRFSKEKDLNLKLALKVGELISAQYPDVKVVYTRSTDVFIPLQERADIANKNNADLFISIHTNSSESKKPCGVETFILGTDRLEANLEVAMRENAVMKLEDDYQTTYQGFDPNSIDSYIMFELMQNSYMDQSLQMAEQVQRRFVGHLNREDRGVRQAAFWVLLKTACPSILFEMGFISNPEEEKYLNQNASIAQMANAIVNAFGAYSRKQKKEVSETPNVQDLIQQAEQAKEEKAKAAEQPVAPVQPEPKQELTTYYAI
;
A
#
# COMPACT_ATOMS: atom_id res chain seq x y z
N MET A 1 -38.04 -36.42 -25.24
CA MET A 1 -37.79 -35.63 -24.01
C MET A 1 -36.53 -36.10 -23.25
N ARG A 2 -36.28 -37.38 -23.03
CA ARG A 2 -35.06 -37.87 -22.32
C ARG A 2 -33.71 -37.47 -22.96
N LYS A 3 -33.60 -37.40 -24.30
CA LYS A 3 -32.37 -37.03 -25.01
C LYS A 3 -31.99 -35.53 -24.80
N TYR A 4 -32.97 -34.66 -24.66
CA TYR A 4 -32.73 -33.22 -24.41
C TYR A 4 -32.37 -32.96 -22.96
N LEU A 5 -32.76 -33.82 -22.03
CA LEU A 5 -32.38 -33.71 -20.62
C LEU A 5 -30.86 -33.92 -20.41
N TYR A 6 -30.26 -34.85 -21.16
CA TYR A 6 -28.81 -35.10 -21.10
C TYR A 6 -27.98 -33.99 -21.72
N ILE A 7 -28.50 -33.32 -22.77
CA ILE A 7 -27.84 -32.14 -23.39
C ILE A 7 -27.87 -30.94 -22.44
N LEU A 8 -28.97 -30.74 -21.71
CA LEU A 8 -29.08 -29.68 -20.70
C LEU A 8 -28.14 -29.94 -19.50
N LEU A 9 -27.97 -31.20 -19.08
CA LEU A 9 -27.07 -31.58 -18.00
C LEU A 9 -25.58 -31.43 -18.41
N LEU A 10 -25.22 -31.65 -19.67
CA LEU A 10 -23.87 -31.50 -20.19
C LEU A 10 -23.48 -29.99 -20.32
N LEU A 11 -24.45 -29.10 -20.57
CA LEU A 11 -24.24 -27.66 -20.60
C LEU A 11 -24.03 -27.06 -19.19
N LEU A 12 -24.54 -27.71 -18.12
CA LEU A 12 -24.32 -27.29 -16.73
C LEU A 12 -22.93 -27.68 -16.19
N CYS A 13 -22.22 -28.57 -16.87
CA CYS A 13 -20.88 -29.03 -16.47
C CYS A 13 -19.73 -28.28 -17.17
N MET A 14 -19.98 -27.16 -17.85
CA MET A 14 -18.87 -26.31 -18.27
C MET A 14 -18.22 -25.75 -17.00
N PRO A 15 -16.93 -26.05 -16.73
CA PRO A 15 -16.25 -25.38 -15.63
C PRO A 15 -16.36 -23.88 -15.90
N LEU A 16 -16.96 -23.15 -14.97
CA LEU A 16 -16.89 -21.72 -14.93
C LEU A 16 -15.40 -21.41 -14.74
N MET A 17 -14.66 -21.23 -15.82
CA MET A 17 -13.29 -20.74 -15.74
C MET A 17 -13.38 -19.36 -15.14
N ALA A 18 -13.17 -19.26 -13.82
CA ALA A 18 -12.95 -17.99 -13.20
C ALA A 18 -11.81 -17.33 -13.97
N ALA A 19 -12.06 -16.16 -14.56
CA ALA A 19 -11.02 -15.41 -15.24
C ALA A 19 -9.90 -15.21 -14.20
N GLU A 20 -8.69 -15.73 -14.50
CA GLU A 20 -7.55 -15.50 -13.61
C GLU A 20 -7.38 -13.99 -13.44
N HIS A 21 -7.41 -13.54 -12.19
CA HIS A 21 -7.20 -12.14 -11.88
C HIS A 21 -5.78 -11.73 -12.31
N THR A 22 -5.70 -10.87 -13.32
CA THR A 22 -4.42 -10.31 -13.77
C THR A 22 -3.97 -9.24 -12.77
N TYR A 23 -2.87 -9.49 -12.08
CA TYR A 23 -2.32 -8.54 -11.12
C TYR A 23 -1.96 -7.22 -11.81
N THR A 24 -2.52 -6.12 -11.34
CA THR A 24 -2.31 -4.78 -11.90
C THR A 24 -1.44 -3.94 -10.96
N LEU A 25 -0.23 -3.60 -11.43
CA LEU A 25 0.69 -2.68 -10.78
C LEU A 25 0.58 -1.30 -11.43
N VAL A 26 0.26 -0.27 -10.65
CA VAL A 26 0.33 1.12 -11.10
C VAL A 26 1.62 1.75 -10.61
N LEU A 27 2.39 2.30 -11.55
CA LEU A 27 3.60 3.08 -11.31
C LEU A 27 3.28 4.56 -11.54
N ASP A 28 3.36 5.33 -10.48
CA ASP A 28 3.18 6.77 -10.50
C ASP A 28 4.54 7.46 -10.46
N ALA A 29 4.87 8.16 -11.55
CA ALA A 29 6.02 9.04 -11.57
C ALA A 29 5.58 10.43 -11.08
N GLY A 30 5.94 10.80 -9.88
CA GLY A 30 5.57 12.09 -9.29
C GLY A 30 5.89 13.28 -10.19
N HIS A 31 5.11 14.35 -10.10
CA HIS A 31 5.26 15.58 -10.89
C HIS A 31 5.09 15.37 -12.40
N GLY A 32 5.55 16.33 -13.23
CA GLY A 32 5.52 16.24 -14.70
C GLY A 32 4.95 17.49 -15.38
N GLY A 33 5.32 17.70 -16.64
CA GLY A 33 4.88 18.84 -17.43
C GLY A 33 5.23 20.19 -16.78
N LYS A 34 4.20 20.97 -16.46
CA LYS A 34 4.32 22.29 -15.80
C LYS A 34 4.80 22.22 -14.34
N ASP A 35 4.73 21.05 -13.71
CA ASP A 35 5.22 20.79 -12.36
C ASP A 35 6.60 20.12 -12.42
N PRO A 36 7.68 20.85 -12.14
CA PRO A 36 9.03 20.30 -12.16
C PRO A 36 9.35 19.41 -10.94
N GLY A 37 8.52 19.46 -9.88
CA GLY A 37 8.91 19.02 -8.55
C GLY A 37 10.06 19.86 -8.01
N VAL A 38 10.91 19.29 -7.19
CA VAL A 38 12.12 19.97 -6.71
C VAL A 38 13.12 20.13 -7.85
N VAL A 39 13.72 21.33 -7.92
CA VAL A 39 14.78 21.63 -8.89
C VAL A 39 16.14 21.56 -8.19
N GLY A 40 16.95 20.60 -8.60
CA GLY A 40 18.32 20.42 -8.15
C GLY A 40 19.29 21.42 -8.80
N ARG A 41 20.58 21.13 -8.74
CA ARG A 41 21.61 21.96 -9.39
C ARG A 41 21.64 21.79 -10.91
N PHE A 42 21.35 20.58 -11.40
CA PHE A 42 21.41 20.22 -12.83
C PHE A 42 20.34 19.23 -13.27
N SER A 43 19.43 18.84 -12.39
CA SER A 43 18.31 17.95 -12.71
C SER A 43 17.00 18.42 -12.08
N LYS A 44 15.89 17.87 -12.52
CA LYS A 44 14.56 18.09 -11.96
C LYS A 44 14.02 16.77 -11.43
N GLU A 45 13.30 16.84 -10.35
CA GLU A 45 12.67 15.68 -9.72
C GLU A 45 11.79 14.92 -10.71
N LYS A 46 10.92 15.60 -11.45
CA LYS A 46 10.03 14.99 -12.44
C LYS A 46 10.75 14.08 -13.44
N ASP A 47 11.97 14.44 -13.83
CA ASP A 47 12.74 13.69 -14.83
C ASP A 47 13.35 12.41 -14.22
N LEU A 48 13.84 12.51 -12.97
CA LEU A 48 14.37 11.38 -12.21
C LEU A 48 13.28 10.37 -11.88
N ASN A 49 12.12 10.85 -11.41
CA ASN A 49 10.97 10.03 -11.08
C ASN A 49 10.47 9.25 -12.31
N LEU A 50 10.32 9.93 -13.46
CA LEU A 50 9.91 9.29 -14.71
C LEU A 50 10.91 8.23 -15.16
N LYS A 51 12.20 8.55 -15.11
CA LYS A 51 13.27 7.64 -15.52
C LYS A 51 13.28 6.35 -14.70
N LEU A 52 13.10 6.46 -13.38
CA LEU A 52 13.04 5.27 -12.52
C LEU A 52 11.75 4.49 -12.74
N ALA A 53 10.59 5.15 -12.81
CA ALA A 53 9.30 4.50 -13.02
C ALA A 53 9.27 3.69 -14.33
N LEU A 54 9.75 4.26 -15.42
CA LEU A 54 9.84 3.56 -16.71
C LEU A 54 10.77 2.35 -16.65
N LYS A 55 11.91 2.48 -15.96
CA LYS A 55 12.86 1.36 -15.82
C LYS A 55 12.30 0.24 -14.94
N VAL A 56 11.58 0.57 -13.88
CA VAL A 56 10.87 -0.41 -13.04
C VAL A 56 9.83 -1.17 -13.88
N GLY A 57 8.99 -0.47 -14.61
CA GLY A 57 7.94 -1.12 -15.41
C GLY A 57 8.50 -1.97 -16.55
N GLU A 58 9.58 -1.53 -17.20
CA GLU A 58 10.31 -2.36 -18.20
C GLU A 58 10.74 -3.70 -17.58
N LEU A 59 11.36 -3.66 -16.39
CA LEU A 59 11.86 -4.85 -15.73
C LEU A 59 10.73 -5.73 -15.16
N ILE A 60 9.66 -5.13 -14.63
CA ILE A 60 8.47 -5.88 -14.19
C ILE A 60 7.85 -6.62 -15.35
N SER A 61 7.60 -5.95 -16.48
CA SER A 61 7.01 -6.56 -17.68
C SER A 61 7.86 -7.70 -18.24
N ALA A 62 9.19 -7.61 -18.12
CA ALA A 62 10.09 -8.66 -18.55
C ALA A 62 10.15 -9.86 -17.60
N GLN A 63 10.06 -9.63 -16.27
CA GLN A 63 10.24 -10.69 -15.26
C GLN A 63 8.92 -11.30 -14.78
N TYR A 64 7.81 -10.57 -14.91
CA TYR A 64 6.46 -10.95 -14.48
C TYR A 64 5.44 -10.71 -15.60
N PRO A 65 5.43 -11.55 -16.65
CA PRO A 65 4.57 -11.34 -17.83
C PRO A 65 3.08 -11.35 -17.52
N ASP A 66 2.67 -11.95 -16.39
CA ASP A 66 1.28 -11.99 -15.92
C ASP A 66 0.88 -10.72 -15.13
N VAL A 67 1.80 -9.77 -14.97
CA VAL A 67 1.54 -8.49 -14.29
C VAL A 67 1.25 -7.41 -15.32
N LYS A 68 0.07 -6.81 -15.25
CA LYS A 68 -0.28 -5.63 -16.02
C LYS A 68 0.37 -4.40 -15.38
N VAL A 69 1.29 -3.76 -16.07
CA VAL A 69 1.88 -2.48 -15.64
C VAL A 69 1.09 -1.33 -16.25
N VAL A 70 0.65 -0.41 -15.40
CA VAL A 70 -0.01 0.83 -15.79
C VAL A 70 0.82 2.00 -15.25
N TYR A 71 1.02 3.03 -16.05
CA TYR A 71 1.69 4.26 -15.63
C TYR A 71 0.68 5.39 -15.49
N THR A 72 0.82 6.23 -14.49
CA THR A 72 0.07 7.49 -14.43
C THR A 72 0.52 8.44 -15.54
N ARG A 73 1.83 8.43 -15.84
CA ARG A 73 2.43 9.07 -17.00
C ARG A 73 3.64 8.28 -17.50
N SER A 74 3.84 8.26 -18.79
CA SER A 74 5.02 7.66 -19.46
C SER A 74 5.86 8.69 -20.24
N THR A 75 5.45 9.95 -20.19
CA THR A 75 6.12 11.09 -20.83
C THR A 75 6.13 12.28 -19.86
N ASP A 76 6.76 13.39 -20.24
CA ASP A 76 6.76 14.62 -19.44
C ASP A 76 5.46 15.42 -19.60
N VAL A 77 4.39 14.90 -18.98
CA VAL A 77 3.06 15.54 -18.93
C VAL A 77 2.65 15.75 -17.46
N PHE A 78 1.85 16.80 -17.23
CA PHE A 78 1.25 17.05 -15.93
C PHE A 78 0.01 16.19 -15.75
N ILE A 79 -0.07 15.46 -14.64
CA ILE A 79 -1.25 14.70 -14.22
C ILE A 79 -1.66 15.18 -12.82
N PRO A 80 -2.89 15.66 -12.62
CA PRO A 80 -3.45 16.04 -11.33
C PRO A 80 -3.37 14.92 -10.28
N LEU A 81 -3.23 15.26 -8.99
CA LEU A 81 -3.12 14.23 -7.93
C LEU A 81 -4.35 13.32 -7.87
N GLN A 82 -5.55 13.89 -8.02
CA GLN A 82 -6.79 13.11 -8.06
C GLN A 82 -6.79 12.14 -9.25
N GLU A 83 -6.37 12.59 -10.43
CA GLU A 83 -6.34 11.76 -11.63
C GLU A 83 -5.36 10.59 -11.52
N ARG A 84 -4.23 10.75 -10.82
CA ARG A 84 -3.27 9.65 -10.53
C ARG A 84 -3.95 8.51 -9.76
N ALA A 85 -4.68 8.85 -8.70
CA ALA A 85 -5.46 7.89 -7.92
C ALA A 85 -6.60 7.29 -8.76
N ASP A 86 -7.29 8.10 -9.56
CA ASP A 86 -8.36 7.64 -10.45
C ASP A 86 -7.85 6.64 -11.50
N ILE A 87 -6.64 6.85 -12.03
CA ILE A 87 -5.99 5.88 -12.94
C ILE A 87 -5.82 4.53 -12.24
N ALA A 88 -5.34 4.52 -11.00
CA ALA A 88 -5.21 3.29 -10.23
C ALA A 88 -6.57 2.62 -10.00
N ASN A 89 -7.56 3.38 -9.54
CA ASN A 89 -8.89 2.88 -9.22
C ASN A 89 -9.64 2.35 -10.46
N LYS A 90 -9.58 3.06 -11.59
CA LYS A 90 -10.20 2.65 -12.87
C LYS A 90 -9.57 1.39 -13.45
N ASN A 91 -8.31 1.12 -13.14
CA ASN A 91 -7.63 -0.09 -13.58
C ASN A 91 -7.73 -1.25 -12.57
N ASN A 92 -8.48 -1.09 -11.46
CA ASN A 92 -8.56 -2.05 -10.37
C ASN A 92 -7.16 -2.48 -9.91
N ALA A 93 -6.32 -1.50 -9.58
CA ALA A 93 -4.95 -1.75 -9.19
C ALA A 93 -4.86 -2.63 -7.94
N ASP A 94 -3.93 -3.58 -7.94
CA ASP A 94 -3.60 -4.40 -6.78
C ASP A 94 -2.47 -3.78 -5.95
N LEU A 95 -1.70 -2.87 -6.57
CA LEU A 95 -0.63 -2.13 -5.91
C LEU A 95 -0.37 -0.82 -6.65
N PHE A 96 -0.20 0.25 -5.89
CA PHE A 96 0.18 1.56 -6.37
C PHE A 96 1.54 1.97 -5.75
N ILE A 97 2.49 2.35 -6.61
CA ILE A 97 3.81 2.83 -6.18
C ILE A 97 4.04 4.22 -6.77
N SER A 98 4.02 5.24 -5.92
CA SER A 98 4.42 6.59 -6.28
C SER A 98 5.92 6.76 -6.04
N ILE A 99 6.62 7.31 -7.02
CA ILE A 99 8.08 7.48 -7.03
C ILE A 99 8.39 8.97 -7.04
N HIS A 100 9.15 9.40 -6.02
CA HIS A 100 9.53 10.78 -5.74
C HIS A 100 11.02 10.91 -5.42
N THR A 101 11.48 12.14 -5.35
CA THR A 101 12.86 12.50 -4.96
C THR A 101 12.83 13.65 -3.99
N ASN A 102 13.12 13.37 -2.74
CA ASN A 102 13.02 14.28 -1.61
C ASN A 102 13.99 15.49 -1.71
N SER A 103 13.77 16.45 -0.83
CA SER A 103 14.58 17.66 -0.69
C SER A 103 14.66 18.11 0.76
N SER A 104 15.71 18.84 1.08
CA SER A 104 15.87 19.52 2.37
C SER A 104 16.63 20.82 2.21
N GLU A 105 16.26 21.83 2.99
CA GLU A 105 16.96 23.12 3.00
C GLU A 105 18.44 22.97 3.39
N SER A 106 18.75 22.07 4.32
CA SER A 106 20.09 21.89 4.85
C SER A 106 21.09 21.27 3.84
N LYS A 107 20.62 20.71 2.73
CA LYS A 107 21.43 20.00 1.70
C LYS A 107 22.32 18.87 2.23
N LYS A 108 22.20 18.51 3.50
CA LYS A 108 22.95 17.41 4.14
C LYS A 108 22.26 16.06 4.09
N PRO A 109 20.90 16.00 4.25
CA PRO A 109 20.23 14.73 4.23
C PRO A 109 20.52 13.92 2.99
N CYS A 110 20.63 12.62 3.18
CA CYS A 110 20.83 11.62 2.14
C CYS A 110 20.02 10.36 2.51
N GLY A 111 20.01 9.36 1.63
CA GLY A 111 19.35 8.10 1.88
C GLY A 111 17.93 8.03 1.33
N VAL A 112 17.20 7.04 1.76
CA VAL A 112 15.87 6.71 1.24
C VAL A 112 14.84 6.61 2.36
N GLU A 113 13.62 6.99 2.05
CA GLU A 113 12.48 6.81 2.96
C GLU A 113 11.24 6.38 2.18
N THR A 114 10.42 5.54 2.79
CA THR A 114 9.19 5.06 2.16
C THR A 114 8.01 5.44 3.02
N PHE A 115 7.00 6.02 2.41
CA PHE A 115 5.81 6.47 3.11
C PHE A 115 4.62 5.58 2.79
N ILE A 116 3.79 5.35 3.80
CA ILE A 116 2.43 4.82 3.68
C ILE A 116 1.44 5.90 4.14
N LEU A 117 0.18 5.74 3.76
CA LEU A 117 -0.87 6.64 4.24
C LEU A 117 -1.02 6.52 5.76
N GLY A 118 -0.99 7.63 6.43
CA GLY A 118 -1.21 7.71 7.88
C GLY A 118 -0.92 9.12 8.42
N THR A 119 -1.13 9.27 9.71
CA THR A 119 -0.99 10.56 10.41
C THR A 119 0.09 10.46 11.49
N ASP A 120 1.34 10.28 11.07
CA ASP A 120 2.45 10.51 11.98
C ASP A 120 2.65 12.04 12.14
N ARG A 121 2.53 12.50 13.38
CA ARG A 121 2.61 13.94 13.73
C ARG A 121 4.05 14.47 13.75
N LEU A 122 5.02 13.74 13.26
CA LEU A 122 6.38 14.25 13.10
C LEU A 122 6.36 15.39 12.07
N GLU A 123 6.82 16.56 12.49
CA GLU A 123 6.86 17.79 11.69
C GLU A 123 7.50 17.53 10.31
N ALA A 124 8.60 16.78 10.27
CA ALA A 124 9.29 16.43 9.03
C ALA A 124 8.41 15.63 8.05
N ASN A 125 7.55 14.73 8.53
CA ASN A 125 6.64 13.96 7.67
C ASN A 125 5.51 14.83 7.12
N LEU A 126 5.02 15.77 7.95
CA LEU A 126 4.03 16.76 7.53
C LEU A 126 4.60 17.71 6.47
N GLU A 127 5.82 18.20 6.65
CA GLU A 127 6.49 19.05 5.64
C GLU A 127 6.59 18.38 4.27
N VAL A 128 6.98 17.09 4.22
CA VAL A 128 7.02 16.35 2.97
C VAL A 128 5.62 16.24 2.36
N ALA A 129 4.61 15.85 3.16
CA ALA A 129 3.24 15.75 2.66
C ALA A 129 2.68 17.08 2.17
N MET A 130 2.95 18.19 2.86
CA MET A 130 2.53 19.53 2.45
C MET A 130 3.19 19.93 1.13
N ARG A 131 4.47 19.66 0.95
CA ARG A 131 5.19 19.93 -0.30
C ARG A 131 4.61 19.16 -1.47
N GLU A 132 4.41 17.85 -1.31
CA GLU A 132 3.88 17.00 -2.38
C GLU A 132 2.41 17.30 -2.70
N ASN A 133 1.60 17.61 -1.69
CA ASN A 133 0.22 18.01 -1.90
C ASN A 133 0.08 19.43 -2.49
N ALA A 134 1.09 20.31 -2.33
CA ALA A 134 1.04 21.69 -2.83
C ALA A 134 0.86 21.78 -4.36
N VAL A 135 1.17 20.72 -5.10
CA VAL A 135 0.96 20.63 -6.56
C VAL A 135 -0.51 20.83 -6.96
N MET A 136 -1.47 20.55 -6.06
CA MET A 136 -2.90 20.85 -6.27
C MET A 136 -3.15 22.30 -6.68
N LYS A 137 -2.37 23.26 -6.15
CA LYS A 137 -2.50 24.68 -6.44
C LYS A 137 -2.12 25.07 -7.88
N LEU A 138 -1.53 24.14 -8.63
CA LEU A 138 -1.28 24.32 -10.08
C LEU A 138 -2.52 24.00 -10.93
N GLU A 139 -3.59 23.50 -10.33
CA GLU A 139 -4.83 23.14 -11.01
C GLU A 139 -5.84 24.30 -10.91
N ASP A 140 -6.48 24.65 -12.02
CA ASP A 140 -7.39 25.81 -12.09
C ASP A 140 -8.66 25.60 -11.22
N ASP A 141 -9.09 24.33 -11.04
CA ASP A 141 -10.28 23.94 -10.31
C ASP A 141 -9.98 23.25 -8.97
N TYR A 142 -8.76 23.42 -8.44
CA TYR A 142 -8.29 22.68 -7.26
C TYR A 142 -9.25 22.78 -6.06
N GLN A 143 -9.83 23.94 -5.79
CA GLN A 143 -10.73 24.12 -4.64
C GLN A 143 -11.97 23.22 -4.72
N THR A 144 -12.51 23.03 -5.92
CA THR A 144 -13.67 22.16 -6.15
C THR A 144 -13.28 20.69 -6.13
N THR A 145 -12.20 20.34 -6.84
CA THR A 145 -11.70 18.98 -6.94
C THR A 145 -11.31 18.42 -5.56
N TYR A 146 -10.64 19.23 -4.75
CA TYR A 146 -10.15 18.83 -3.42
C TYR A 146 -11.06 19.28 -2.26
N GLN A 147 -12.29 19.69 -2.55
CA GLN A 147 -13.34 20.01 -1.57
C GLN A 147 -12.89 21.00 -0.49
N GLY A 148 -12.12 22.01 -0.88
CA GLY A 148 -11.63 23.04 0.02
C GLY A 148 -10.40 22.63 0.87
N PHE A 149 -9.81 21.47 0.63
CA PHE A 149 -8.56 21.09 1.27
C PHE A 149 -7.46 22.09 0.89
N ASP A 150 -6.83 22.70 1.90
CA ASP A 150 -5.66 23.57 1.68
C ASP A 150 -4.38 22.79 2.04
N PRO A 151 -3.53 22.46 1.05
CA PRO A 151 -2.30 21.70 1.30
C PRO A 151 -1.27 22.48 2.15
N ASN A 152 -1.46 23.77 2.38
CA ASN A 152 -0.57 24.59 3.22
C ASN A 152 -1.13 24.83 4.63
N SER A 153 -2.33 24.32 4.96
CA SER A 153 -2.94 24.45 6.28
C SER A 153 -2.84 23.15 7.05
N ILE A 154 -2.19 23.18 8.22
CA ILE A 154 -2.09 22.02 9.12
C ILE A 154 -3.49 21.50 9.49
N ASP A 155 -4.45 22.39 9.68
CA ASP A 155 -5.83 22.02 10.04
C ASP A 155 -6.49 21.14 8.97
N SER A 156 -6.14 21.34 7.70
CA SER A 156 -6.65 20.49 6.61
C SER A 156 -6.21 19.04 6.74
N TYR A 157 -5.08 18.77 7.38
CA TYR A 157 -4.56 17.41 7.56
C TYR A 157 -5.23 16.63 8.69
N ILE A 158 -5.99 17.31 9.57
CA ILE A 158 -6.75 16.66 10.66
C ILE A 158 -7.80 15.70 10.08
N MET A 159 -8.35 16.01 8.90
CA MET A 159 -9.32 15.11 8.24
C MET A 159 -8.75 13.71 7.95
N PHE A 160 -7.44 13.60 7.71
CA PHE A 160 -6.79 12.31 7.46
C PHE A 160 -6.77 11.41 8.71
N GLU A 161 -6.80 11.99 9.92
CA GLU A 161 -6.84 11.24 11.18
C GLU A 161 -8.15 10.42 11.33
N LEU A 162 -9.22 10.87 10.70
CA LEU A 162 -10.53 10.22 10.77
C LEU A 162 -10.71 9.11 9.73
N MET A 163 -9.76 8.97 8.79
CA MET A 163 -9.87 8.01 7.71
C MET A 163 -9.20 6.70 8.05
N GLN A 164 -9.98 5.60 7.96
CA GLN A 164 -9.43 4.25 8.10
C GLN A 164 -8.78 3.82 6.79
N ASN A 165 -7.54 3.35 6.88
CA ASN A 165 -6.84 2.77 5.75
C ASN A 165 -6.96 1.23 5.79
N SER A 166 -7.87 0.70 4.98
CA SER A 166 -8.11 -0.75 4.88
C SER A 166 -6.91 -1.52 4.31
N TYR A 167 -5.94 -0.83 3.71
CA TYR A 167 -4.77 -1.42 3.05
C TYR A 167 -3.45 -1.14 3.78
N MET A 168 -3.53 -0.70 5.04
CA MET A 168 -2.34 -0.29 5.80
C MET A 168 -1.30 -1.41 5.93
N ASP A 169 -1.73 -2.62 6.27
CA ASP A 169 -0.82 -3.75 6.48
C ASP A 169 -0.11 -4.16 5.19
N GLN A 170 -0.84 -4.22 4.05
CA GLN A 170 -0.25 -4.54 2.77
C GLN A 170 0.68 -3.42 2.27
N SER A 171 0.30 -2.16 2.48
CA SER A 171 1.13 -1.00 2.18
C SER A 171 2.43 -1.03 3.00
N LEU A 172 2.34 -1.32 4.30
CA LEU A 172 3.49 -1.47 5.18
C LEU A 172 4.41 -2.59 4.72
N GLN A 173 3.86 -3.76 4.37
CA GLN A 173 4.64 -4.89 3.86
C GLN A 173 5.41 -4.50 2.59
N MET A 174 4.79 -3.80 1.64
CA MET A 174 5.49 -3.34 0.42
C MET A 174 6.56 -2.30 0.74
N ALA A 175 6.23 -1.31 1.58
CA ALA A 175 7.16 -0.26 2.01
C ALA A 175 8.42 -0.85 2.68
N GLU A 176 8.25 -1.81 3.58
CA GLU A 176 9.36 -2.52 4.23
C GLU A 176 10.23 -3.29 3.23
N GLN A 177 9.62 -3.93 2.21
CA GLN A 177 10.38 -4.62 1.18
C GLN A 177 11.24 -3.65 0.37
N VAL A 178 10.69 -2.49 -0.02
CA VAL A 178 11.44 -1.45 -0.74
C VAL A 178 12.57 -0.93 0.14
N GLN A 179 12.24 -0.45 1.35
CA GLN A 179 13.21 0.14 2.27
C GLN A 179 14.38 -0.82 2.53
N ARG A 180 14.11 -2.08 2.85
CA ARG A 180 15.12 -3.10 3.12
C ARG A 180 16.02 -3.37 1.93
N ARG A 181 15.50 -3.36 0.68
CA ARG A 181 16.30 -3.60 -0.52
C ARG A 181 17.26 -2.44 -0.81
N PHE A 182 16.81 -1.22 -0.60
CA PHE A 182 17.67 -0.05 -0.79
C PHE A 182 18.77 0.04 0.27
N VAL A 183 18.45 -0.20 1.51
CA VAL A 183 19.42 -0.21 2.62
C VAL A 183 20.39 -1.38 2.50
N GLY A 184 19.86 -2.61 2.38
CA GLY A 184 20.69 -3.81 2.44
C GLY A 184 21.47 -4.15 1.17
N HIS A 185 20.98 -3.78 -0.02
CA HIS A 185 21.65 -4.12 -1.28
C HIS A 185 22.30 -2.92 -1.97
N LEU A 186 21.78 -1.71 -1.78
CA LEU A 186 22.35 -0.52 -2.40
C LEU A 186 23.13 0.35 -1.39
N ASN A 187 23.21 -0.11 -0.14
CA ASN A 187 23.91 0.59 0.94
C ASN A 187 23.47 2.06 1.09
N ARG A 188 22.14 2.30 0.88
CA ARG A 188 21.56 3.62 1.07
C ARG A 188 21.35 3.87 2.57
N GLU A 189 21.49 5.12 3.01
CA GLU A 189 21.15 5.50 4.38
C GLU A 189 19.67 5.23 4.63
N ASP A 190 19.38 4.57 5.77
CA ASP A 190 18.03 4.18 6.16
C ASP A 190 17.35 5.31 6.91
N ARG A 191 16.31 5.88 6.30
CA ARG A 191 15.46 6.88 6.96
C ARG A 191 14.13 6.29 7.41
N GLY A 192 13.91 5.02 7.16
CA GLY A 192 12.78 4.24 7.65
C GLY A 192 11.53 4.28 6.78
N VAL A 193 10.58 3.44 7.19
CA VAL A 193 9.20 3.51 6.74
C VAL A 193 8.44 4.46 7.65
N ARG A 194 7.68 5.38 7.06
CA ARG A 194 7.00 6.47 7.75
C ARG A 194 5.55 6.57 7.34
N GLN A 195 4.78 7.34 8.09
CA GLN A 195 3.40 7.68 7.76
C GLN A 195 3.28 9.16 7.45
N ALA A 196 2.56 9.48 6.38
CA ALA A 196 2.21 10.85 6.06
C ALA A 196 0.91 10.92 5.23
N ALA A 197 0.30 12.11 5.24
CA ALA A 197 -1.01 12.34 4.65
C ALA A 197 -0.89 12.81 3.19
N PHE A 198 -0.49 11.93 2.30
CA PHE A 198 -0.44 12.20 0.87
C PHE A 198 -1.81 11.98 0.23
N TRP A 199 -2.30 12.98 -0.50
CA TRP A 199 -3.58 12.90 -1.19
C TRP A 199 -3.66 11.72 -2.16
N VAL A 200 -2.61 11.50 -2.92
CA VAL A 200 -2.57 10.42 -3.90
C VAL A 200 -2.73 9.04 -3.25
N LEU A 201 -2.16 8.82 -2.05
CA LEU A 201 -2.33 7.57 -1.32
C LEU A 201 -3.72 7.46 -0.68
N LEU A 202 -4.27 8.59 -0.22
CA LEU A 202 -5.61 8.64 0.39
C LEU A 202 -6.71 8.23 -0.59
N LYS A 203 -6.61 8.66 -1.85
CA LYS A 203 -7.63 8.44 -2.87
C LYS A 203 -7.47 7.13 -3.64
N THR A 204 -6.40 6.41 -3.40
CA THR A 204 -6.14 5.12 -4.03
C THR A 204 -6.82 3.98 -3.26
N ALA A 205 -7.63 3.15 -3.95
CA ALA A 205 -8.41 2.05 -3.37
C ALA A 205 -7.68 0.70 -3.45
N CYS A 206 -6.36 0.70 -3.19
CA CYS A 206 -5.52 -0.49 -3.11
C CYS A 206 -4.32 -0.23 -2.18
N PRO A 207 -3.52 -1.26 -1.82
CA PRO A 207 -2.23 -1.06 -1.17
C PRO A 207 -1.38 -0.04 -1.93
N SER A 208 -0.83 0.96 -1.22
CA SER A 208 -0.15 2.09 -1.84
C SER A 208 1.01 2.60 -1.00
N ILE A 209 2.09 2.97 -1.68
CA ILE A 209 3.28 3.58 -1.07
C ILE A 209 3.74 4.79 -1.87
N LEU A 210 4.40 5.75 -1.21
CA LEU A 210 5.18 6.81 -1.83
C LEU A 210 6.65 6.60 -1.42
N PHE A 211 7.51 6.47 -2.41
CA PHE A 211 8.92 6.17 -2.23
C PHE A 211 9.79 7.35 -2.62
N GLU A 212 10.54 7.86 -1.65
CA GLU A 212 11.54 8.91 -1.82
C GLU A 212 12.91 8.25 -2.07
N MET A 213 13.37 8.27 -3.32
CA MET A 213 14.57 7.51 -3.74
C MET A 213 15.90 8.15 -3.33
N GLY A 214 15.86 9.36 -2.77
CA GLY A 214 17.03 10.14 -2.34
C GLY A 214 16.72 11.61 -2.19
N PHE A 215 17.73 12.43 -1.94
CA PHE A 215 17.59 13.87 -1.74
C PHE A 215 18.27 14.65 -2.87
N ILE A 216 17.49 15.20 -3.82
CA ILE A 216 18.00 15.98 -4.94
C ILE A 216 18.75 17.26 -4.50
N SER A 217 18.40 17.78 -3.31
CA SER A 217 19.07 18.95 -2.71
C SER A 217 20.51 18.68 -2.26
N ASN A 218 20.88 17.39 -2.04
CA ASN A 218 22.23 16.98 -1.70
C ASN A 218 23.05 16.75 -2.98
N PRO A 219 24.17 17.43 -3.20
CA PRO A 219 24.92 17.34 -4.45
C PRO A 219 25.46 15.93 -4.79
N GLU A 220 25.82 15.13 -3.79
CA GLU A 220 26.30 13.76 -4.04
C GLU A 220 25.14 12.81 -4.36
N GLU A 221 24.00 13.00 -3.71
CA GLU A 221 22.76 12.29 -4.04
C GLU A 221 22.31 12.62 -5.46
N GLU A 222 22.26 13.91 -5.82
CA GLU A 222 21.87 14.35 -7.16
C GLU A 222 22.76 13.69 -8.25
N LYS A 223 24.08 13.62 -8.02
CA LYS A 223 24.99 12.91 -8.93
C LYS A 223 24.64 11.43 -9.02
N TYR A 224 24.41 10.77 -7.89
CA TYR A 224 24.05 9.36 -7.83
C TYR A 224 22.73 9.08 -8.57
N LEU A 225 21.70 9.87 -8.30
CA LEU A 225 20.37 9.74 -8.90
C LEU A 225 20.36 9.92 -10.42
N ASN A 226 21.31 10.68 -10.96
CA ASN A 226 21.42 10.89 -12.41
C ASN A 226 22.20 9.80 -13.18
N GLN A 227 22.91 8.91 -12.48
CA GLN A 227 23.68 7.84 -13.12
C GLN A 227 22.75 6.73 -13.63
N ASN A 228 22.94 6.31 -14.89
CA ASN A 228 22.16 5.21 -15.46
C ASN A 228 22.35 3.89 -14.71
N ALA A 229 23.56 3.65 -14.19
CA ALA A 229 23.84 2.48 -13.35
C ALA A 229 23.04 2.50 -12.05
N SER A 230 22.95 3.65 -11.38
CA SER A 230 22.16 3.81 -10.15
C SER A 230 20.67 3.61 -10.41
N ILE A 231 20.13 4.18 -11.50
CA ILE A 231 18.74 3.97 -11.92
C ILE A 231 18.46 2.48 -12.15
N ALA A 232 19.34 1.77 -12.84
CA ALA A 232 19.17 0.33 -13.08
C ALA A 232 19.21 -0.48 -11.77
N GLN A 233 20.12 -0.15 -10.85
CA GLN A 233 20.21 -0.80 -9.54
C GLN A 233 18.98 -0.52 -8.68
N MET A 234 18.50 0.73 -8.62
CA MET A 234 17.30 1.12 -7.91
C MET A 234 16.05 0.42 -8.47
N ALA A 235 15.92 0.37 -9.80
CA ALA A 235 14.83 -0.34 -10.45
C ALA A 235 14.83 -1.84 -10.10
N ASN A 236 15.98 -2.51 -10.17
CA ASN A 236 16.12 -3.90 -9.74
C ASN A 236 15.76 -4.10 -8.26
N ALA A 237 16.10 -3.15 -7.38
CA ALA A 237 15.73 -3.21 -5.95
C ALA A 237 14.21 -3.18 -5.77
N ILE A 238 13.50 -2.29 -6.48
CA ILE A 238 12.02 -2.21 -6.46
C ILE A 238 11.40 -3.49 -7.02
N VAL A 239 11.90 -4.01 -8.15
CA VAL A 239 11.42 -5.25 -8.77
C VAL A 239 11.59 -6.45 -7.84
N ASN A 240 12.74 -6.55 -7.16
CA ASN A 240 12.98 -7.58 -6.16
C ASN A 240 12.09 -7.42 -4.92
N ALA A 241 11.79 -6.18 -4.51
CA ALA A 241 10.84 -5.89 -3.44
C ALA A 241 9.43 -6.35 -3.83
N PHE A 242 8.97 -5.99 -5.04
CA PHE A 242 7.70 -6.43 -5.61
C PHE A 242 7.59 -7.96 -5.64
N GLY A 243 8.62 -8.66 -6.13
CA GLY A 243 8.61 -10.13 -6.18
C GLY A 243 8.56 -10.79 -4.80
N ALA A 244 9.15 -10.19 -3.76
CA ALA A 244 9.03 -10.67 -2.39
C ALA A 244 7.64 -10.41 -1.81
N TYR A 245 7.09 -9.22 -2.06
CA TYR A 245 5.75 -8.81 -1.65
C TYR A 245 4.68 -9.69 -2.29
N SER A 246 4.68 -9.85 -3.62
CA SER A 246 3.65 -10.61 -4.34
C SER A 246 3.62 -12.10 -3.96
N ARG A 247 4.79 -12.70 -3.67
CA ARG A 247 4.84 -14.07 -3.15
C ARG A 247 4.20 -14.20 -1.78
N LYS A 248 4.40 -13.22 -0.90
CA LYS A 248 3.79 -13.20 0.44
C LYS A 248 2.28 -13.07 0.34
N GLN A 249 1.77 -12.15 -0.50
CA GLN A 249 0.33 -11.98 -0.73
C GLN A 249 -0.33 -13.27 -1.26
N LYS A 250 0.28 -13.92 -2.26
CA LYS A 250 -0.23 -15.20 -2.79
C LYS A 250 -0.28 -16.28 -1.70
N LYS A 251 0.70 -16.34 -0.82
CA LYS A 251 0.74 -17.30 0.29
C LYS A 251 -0.36 -17.01 1.31
N GLU A 252 -0.52 -15.76 1.74
CA GLU A 252 -1.56 -15.34 2.69
C GLU A 252 -2.96 -15.64 2.14
N VAL A 253 -3.23 -15.37 0.86
CA VAL A 253 -4.50 -15.73 0.21
C VAL A 253 -4.74 -17.23 0.19
N SER A 254 -3.69 -18.03 -0.08
CA SER A 254 -3.82 -19.50 -0.11
C SER A 254 -3.99 -20.15 1.28
N GLU A 255 -3.53 -19.47 2.33
CA GLU A 255 -3.65 -19.93 3.72
C GLU A 255 -4.92 -19.40 4.42
N THR A 256 -5.61 -18.43 3.82
CA THR A 256 -6.89 -17.94 4.33
C THR A 256 -7.98 -18.98 4.06
N PRO A 257 -8.69 -19.52 5.09
CA PRO A 257 -9.75 -20.49 4.88
C PRO A 257 -10.82 -19.94 3.94
N ASN A 258 -11.32 -20.77 3.03
CA ASN A 258 -12.44 -20.40 2.19
C ASN A 258 -13.65 -20.06 3.07
N VAL A 259 -14.44 -19.05 2.66
CA VAL A 259 -15.66 -18.65 3.38
C VAL A 259 -16.60 -19.85 3.64
N GLN A 260 -16.69 -20.79 2.72
CA GLN A 260 -17.46 -22.03 2.90
C GLN A 260 -16.91 -22.89 4.04
N ASP A 261 -15.58 -23.02 4.17
CA ASP A 261 -14.96 -23.76 5.27
C ASP A 261 -15.21 -23.08 6.63
N LEU A 262 -15.18 -21.74 6.66
CA LEU A 262 -15.51 -20.96 7.86
C LEU A 262 -16.99 -21.10 8.26
N ILE A 263 -17.91 -21.11 7.30
CA ILE A 263 -19.33 -21.35 7.53
C ILE A 263 -19.53 -22.76 8.10
N GLN A 264 -18.90 -23.76 7.49
CA GLN A 264 -19.01 -25.14 7.92
C GLN A 264 -18.44 -25.38 9.33
N GLN A 265 -17.31 -24.74 9.66
CA GLN A 265 -16.73 -24.75 11.01
C GLN A 265 -17.66 -24.05 12.02
N ALA A 266 -18.28 -22.94 11.64
CA ALA A 266 -19.21 -22.22 12.49
C ALA A 266 -20.50 -23.04 12.74
N GLU A 267 -21.00 -23.78 11.76
CA GLU A 267 -22.14 -24.68 11.88
C GLU A 267 -21.80 -25.88 12.79
N GLN A 268 -20.64 -26.50 12.59
CA GLN A 268 -20.18 -27.62 13.44
C GLN A 268 -20.00 -27.17 14.90
N ALA A 269 -19.42 -25.98 15.13
CA ALA A 269 -19.26 -25.44 16.48
C ALA A 269 -20.62 -25.13 17.16
N LYS A 270 -21.65 -24.75 16.39
CA LYS A 270 -23.02 -24.58 16.91
C LYS A 270 -23.66 -25.90 17.28
N GLU A 271 -23.50 -26.95 16.45
CA GLU A 271 -24.02 -28.28 16.75
C GLU A 271 -23.34 -28.92 17.96
N GLU A 272 -22.02 -28.75 18.12
CA GLU A 272 -21.31 -29.24 19.29
C GLU A 272 -21.76 -28.54 20.59
N LYS A 273 -21.97 -27.23 20.53
CA LYS A 273 -22.51 -26.46 21.67
C LYS A 273 -23.95 -26.88 22.01
N ALA A 274 -24.78 -27.17 21.01
CA ALA A 274 -26.14 -27.67 21.25
C ALA A 274 -26.13 -29.07 21.90
N LYS A 275 -25.29 -30.00 21.43
CA LYS A 275 -25.11 -31.32 22.02
C LYS A 275 -24.53 -31.30 23.44
N ALA A 276 -23.64 -30.34 23.72
CA ALA A 276 -23.10 -30.13 25.07
C ALA A 276 -24.13 -29.58 26.07
N ALA A 277 -25.09 -28.78 25.56
CA ALA A 277 -26.18 -28.22 26.38
C ALA A 277 -27.29 -29.25 26.68
N GLU A 278 -27.40 -30.33 25.90
CA GLU A 278 -28.37 -31.42 26.13
C GLU A 278 -27.86 -32.53 27.09
N GLN A 279 -26.62 -32.46 27.55
CA GLN A 279 -26.12 -33.42 28.54
C GLN A 279 -26.74 -33.10 29.90
N PRO A 280 -27.38 -34.07 30.59
CA PRO A 280 -27.98 -33.83 31.89
C PRO A 280 -26.91 -33.45 32.90
N VAL A 281 -27.10 -32.30 33.53
CA VAL A 281 -26.25 -31.84 34.64
C VAL A 281 -26.32 -32.89 35.75
N ALA A 282 -25.20 -33.50 36.08
CA ALA A 282 -25.13 -34.43 37.22
C ALA A 282 -25.58 -33.69 38.50
N PRO A 283 -26.36 -34.35 39.41
CA PRO A 283 -26.88 -33.71 40.60
C PRO A 283 -25.68 -33.22 41.47
N VAL A 284 -25.67 -31.94 41.76
CA VAL A 284 -24.72 -31.32 42.67
C VAL A 284 -24.93 -31.93 44.05
N GLN A 285 -23.94 -32.66 44.59
CA GLN A 285 -23.93 -33.12 45.97
C GLN A 285 -23.81 -31.90 46.87
N PRO A 286 -24.65 -31.83 47.95
CA PRO A 286 -24.59 -30.69 48.86
C PRO A 286 -23.26 -30.70 49.63
N GLU A 287 -22.57 -29.58 49.61
CA GLU A 287 -21.35 -29.38 50.43
C GLU A 287 -21.62 -29.65 51.94
N PRO A 288 -20.68 -30.30 52.66
CA PRO A 288 -20.82 -30.50 54.07
C PRO A 288 -20.77 -29.15 54.83
N LYS A 289 -21.77 -28.92 55.66
CA LYS A 289 -21.84 -27.75 56.52
C LYS A 289 -20.62 -27.68 57.42
N GLN A 290 -19.78 -26.67 57.28
CA GLN A 290 -18.76 -26.34 58.26
C GLN A 290 -19.41 -25.84 59.56
N GLU A 291 -19.20 -26.54 60.67
CA GLU A 291 -19.54 -26.06 61.99
C GLU A 291 -18.62 -24.88 62.38
N LEU A 292 -19.21 -23.74 62.66
CA LEU A 292 -18.56 -22.58 63.23
C LEU A 292 -18.22 -22.84 64.66
N THR A 293 -16.98 -23.15 64.99
CA THR A 293 -16.47 -23.20 66.34
C THR A 293 -16.17 -21.77 66.81
N THR A 294 -17.03 -21.24 67.68
CA THR A 294 -16.85 -19.92 68.31
C THR A 294 -15.79 -20.07 69.41
N TYR A 295 -14.61 -19.45 69.23
CA TYR A 295 -13.65 -19.26 70.32
C TYR A 295 -13.97 -17.97 71.05
N TYR A 296 -14.39 -18.07 72.33
CA TYR A 296 -14.32 -16.97 73.30
C TYR A 296 -12.93 -16.87 73.87
N ALA A 297 -12.28 -15.71 73.64
CA ALA A 297 -11.08 -15.36 74.38
C ALA A 297 -11.44 -14.53 75.63
N ILE A 298 -10.87 -14.91 76.76
CA ILE A 298 -10.87 -14.19 78.05
C ILE A 298 -9.82 -13.08 77.99
#